data_5f9bb953d47280777b6a1d04aeeda1b5
#
_entry.id   5f9bb953d47280777b6a1d04aeeda1b5
#
_cell.length_a   1.000
_cell.length_b   1.000
_cell.length_c   1.000
_cell.angle_alpha   90.00
_cell.angle_beta   90.00
_cell.angle_gamma   90.00
#
_symmetry.space_group_name_H-M   'P 1'
#
loop_
_entity.id
_entity.type
_entity.pdbx_description
1 polymer ?
#
loop_
_entity_poly.entity_id
_entity_poly.type
_entity_poly.pdbx_seq_one_letter_code
_entity_poly.pdbx_strand_id
1 'polypeptide(L)'
;LHKEYRRQRQMCIRDSAKSDDKHLQERGHNKAYCCYYHAPVLVIVSNKPTQWWAGMDCACAIENMFLAAHSLGIGSCWINQLGTTCNDPEVREFITSLGVPADHQVYGCVALGYADPKAPLKEKVVKEGTVTIVE
;
A
#
# COMPACT_ATOMS: atom_id res chain seq x y z
N LEU A 1 14.77 -0.61 -14.44
CA LEU A 1 13.31 -0.43 -14.31
C LEU A 1 12.53 -1.73 -14.54
N HIS A 2 12.77 -2.49 -15.62
CA HIS A 2 11.99 -3.71 -15.91
C HIS A 2 12.24 -4.88 -14.96
N LYS A 3 13.44 -5.04 -14.40
CA LYS A 3 13.77 -6.12 -13.45
C LYS A 3 13.15 -5.86 -12.06
N GLU A 4 13.18 -4.63 -11.58
CA GLU A 4 12.60 -4.23 -10.30
C GLU A 4 11.08 -4.31 -10.32
N TYR A 5 10.46 -3.84 -11.40
CA TYR A 5 9.03 -3.97 -11.64
C TYR A 5 8.57 -5.44 -11.65
N ARG A 6 9.37 -6.34 -12.24
CA ARG A 6 9.09 -7.77 -12.27
C ARG A 6 9.20 -8.40 -10.87
N ARG A 7 10.17 -7.97 -10.04
CA ARG A 7 10.34 -8.44 -8.66
C ARG A 7 9.19 -7.97 -7.76
N GLN A 8 8.83 -6.69 -7.81
CA GLN A 8 7.67 -6.15 -7.08
C GLN A 8 6.38 -6.90 -7.41
N ARG A 9 6.15 -7.18 -8.69
CA ARG A 9 5.00 -7.95 -9.15
C ARG A 9 5.02 -9.38 -8.63
N GLN A 10 6.18 -10.04 -8.61
CA GLN A 10 6.31 -11.40 -8.08
C GLN A 10 6.03 -11.46 -6.58
N MET A 11 6.41 -10.45 -5.81
CA MET A 11 6.07 -10.31 -4.41
C MET A 11 4.55 -10.35 -4.18
N CYS A 12 3.81 -9.48 -4.88
CA CYS A 12 2.35 -9.39 -4.74
C CYS A 12 1.66 -10.70 -5.10
N ILE A 13 2.13 -11.41 -6.14
CA ILE A 13 1.56 -12.66 -6.61
C ILE A 13 1.80 -13.79 -5.61
N ARG A 14 3.03 -13.93 -5.10
CA ARG A 14 3.40 -15.02 -4.18
C ARG A 14 2.70 -14.91 -2.84
N ASP A 15 2.53 -13.68 -2.32
CA ASP A 15 1.84 -13.40 -1.09
C ASP A 15 0.36 -13.79 -1.16
N SER A 16 -0.32 -13.32 -2.18
CA SER A 16 -1.73 -13.64 -2.38
C SER A 16 -1.95 -15.15 -2.60
N ALA A 17 -1.02 -15.85 -3.25
CA ALA A 17 -1.13 -17.29 -3.50
C ALA A 17 -0.98 -18.16 -2.23
N LYS A 18 -0.30 -17.66 -1.19
CA LYS A 18 -0.10 -18.36 0.09
C LYS A 18 -1.18 -18.06 1.13
N SER A 19 -2.09 -17.13 0.85
CA SER A 19 -3.16 -16.75 1.77
C SER A 19 -4.20 -17.85 1.90
N ASP A 20 -4.77 -18.02 3.09
CA ASP A 20 -5.95 -18.89 3.33
C ASP A 20 -7.25 -18.28 2.76
N ASP A 21 -7.23 -16.99 2.39
CA ASP A 21 -8.34 -16.31 1.72
C ASP A 21 -8.39 -16.65 0.23
N LYS A 22 -9.48 -17.30 -0.20
CA LYS A 22 -9.70 -17.71 -1.59
C LYS A 22 -9.62 -16.56 -2.59
N HIS A 23 -10.12 -15.37 -2.24
CA HIS A 23 -10.04 -14.20 -3.11
C HIS A 23 -8.61 -13.70 -3.27
N LEU A 24 -7.79 -13.79 -2.23
CA LEU A 24 -6.38 -13.46 -2.32
C LEU A 24 -5.61 -14.51 -3.11
N GLN A 25 -5.94 -15.79 -2.96
CA GLN A 25 -5.36 -16.87 -3.77
C GLN A 25 -5.64 -16.67 -5.26
N GLU A 26 -6.90 -16.39 -5.63
CA GLU A 26 -7.27 -16.10 -7.02
C GLU A 26 -6.50 -14.91 -7.60
N ARG A 27 -6.33 -13.83 -6.82
CA ARG A 27 -5.48 -12.69 -7.20
C ARG A 27 -4.02 -13.09 -7.38
N GLY A 28 -3.49 -13.95 -6.50
CA GLY A 28 -2.12 -14.46 -6.58
C GLY A 28 -1.85 -15.27 -7.84
N HIS A 29 -2.85 -15.96 -8.37
CA HIS A 29 -2.75 -16.70 -9.64
C HIS A 29 -2.91 -15.82 -10.87
N ASN A 30 -3.43 -14.61 -10.72
CA ASN A 30 -3.61 -13.68 -11.85
C ASN A 30 -2.29 -13.00 -12.21
N LYS A 31 -1.71 -13.38 -13.34
CA LYS A 31 -0.45 -12.79 -13.84
C LYS A 31 -0.53 -11.28 -14.13
N ALA A 32 -1.72 -10.73 -14.31
CA ALA A 32 -1.95 -9.30 -14.52
C ALA A 32 -2.15 -8.52 -13.21
N TYR A 33 -2.28 -9.22 -12.07
CA TYR A 33 -2.51 -8.55 -10.79
C TYR A 33 -1.31 -7.72 -10.36
N CYS A 34 -1.58 -6.48 -9.96
CA CYS A 34 -0.62 -5.55 -9.40
C CYS A 34 -1.24 -4.86 -8.19
N CYS A 35 -0.71 -5.11 -6.98
CA CYS A 35 -1.28 -4.63 -5.72
C CYS A 35 -1.28 -3.10 -5.57
N TYR A 36 -0.45 -2.40 -6.33
CA TYR A 36 -0.38 -0.94 -6.36
C TYR A 36 -0.97 -0.34 -7.64
N TYR A 37 -1.82 -1.09 -8.35
CA TYR A 37 -2.62 -0.63 -9.49
C TYR A 37 -1.81 -0.01 -10.64
N HIS A 38 -0.57 -0.42 -10.83
CA HIS A 38 0.37 0.16 -11.79
C HIS A 38 0.64 1.66 -11.59
N ALA A 39 0.43 2.17 -10.38
CA ALA A 39 0.74 3.55 -10.06
C ALA A 39 2.23 3.85 -10.34
N PRO A 40 2.57 5.01 -10.89
CA PRO A 40 3.95 5.36 -11.26
C PRO A 40 4.87 5.53 -10.04
N VAL A 41 4.31 5.81 -8.87
CA VAL A 41 5.05 5.98 -7.62
C VAL A 41 4.44 5.13 -6.52
N LEU A 42 5.30 4.42 -5.80
CA LEU A 42 4.96 3.69 -4.58
C LEU A 42 5.89 4.17 -3.46
N VAL A 43 5.31 4.78 -2.42
CA VAL A 43 6.04 5.18 -1.21
C VAL A 43 5.86 4.09 -0.16
N ILE A 44 6.97 3.55 0.36
CA ILE A 44 6.96 2.55 1.43
C ILE A 44 7.14 3.28 2.76
N VAL A 45 6.21 3.09 3.70
CA VAL A 45 6.23 3.72 5.01
C VAL A 45 6.53 2.68 6.07
N SER A 46 7.65 2.86 6.77
CA SER A 46 8.16 1.91 7.73
C SER A 46 8.67 2.61 9.00
N ASN A 47 8.63 1.90 10.12
CA ASN A 47 9.16 2.37 11.40
C ASN A 47 9.68 1.18 12.21
N LYS A 48 10.49 1.46 13.25
CA LYS A 48 10.92 0.42 14.20
C LYS A 48 9.72 -0.05 15.02
N PRO A 49 9.49 -1.36 15.12
CA PRO A 49 8.35 -1.92 15.87
C PRO A 49 8.60 -1.93 17.40
N THR A 50 9.47 -1.04 17.90
CA THR A 50 9.84 -0.97 19.31
C THR A 50 8.81 -0.25 20.18
N GLN A 51 7.96 0.56 19.55
CA GLN A 51 6.93 1.35 20.23
C GLN A 51 5.55 0.95 19.70
N TRP A 52 4.59 0.83 20.62
CA TRP A 52 3.22 0.42 20.25
C TRP A 52 2.53 1.43 19.31
N TRP A 53 2.95 2.68 19.31
CA TRP A 53 2.42 3.74 18.41
C TRP A 53 3.12 3.84 17.06
N ALA A 54 4.15 3.04 16.78
CA ALA A 54 4.90 3.09 15.52
C ALA A 54 4.01 2.99 14.27
N GLY A 55 2.98 2.15 14.34
CA GLY A 55 1.99 2.04 13.27
C GLY A 55 1.10 3.28 13.15
N MET A 56 0.78 3.93 14.25
CA MET A 56 -0.02 5.18 14.28
C MET A 56 0.76 6.33 13.65
N ASP A 57 2.05 6.46 13.98
CA ASP A 57 2.92 7.46 13.34
C ASP A 57 2.97 7.28 11.83
N CYS A 58 3.13 6.04 11.38
CA CYS A 58 3.11 5.71 9.95
C CYS A 58 1.76 6.02 9.30
N ALA A 59 0.65 5.73 9.99
CA ALA A 59 -0.69 6.04 9.48
C ALA A 59 -0.91 7.56 9.35
N CYS A 60 -0.48 8.34 10.34
CA CYS A 60 -0.54 9.80 10.29
C CYS A 60 0.32 10.37 9.14
N ALA A 61 1.51 9.79 8.92
CA ALA A 61 2.37 10.19 7.80
C ALA A 61 1.70 9.90 6.45
N ILE A 62 1.06 8.73 6.30
CA ILE A 62 0.32 8.36 5.09
C ILE A 62 -0.85 9.30 4.86
N GLU A 63 -1.63 9.63 5.89
CA GLU A 63 -2.76 10.56 5.77
C GLU A 63 -2.30 11.95 5.32
N ASN A 64 -1.21 12.47 5.89
CA ASN A 64 -0.63 13.74 5.44
C ASN A 64 -0.20 13.69 3.96
N MET A 65 0.35 12.55 3.51
CA MET A 65 0.67 12.36 2.09
C MET A 65 -0.59 12.36 1.21
N PHE A 66 -1.69 11.78 1.67
CA PHE A 66 -2.97 11.81 0.95
C PHE A 66 -3.52 13.23 0.81
N LEU A 67 -3.50 14.00 1.89
CA LEU A 67 -3.95 15.39 1.87
C LEU A 67 -3.08 16.25 0.92
N ALA A 68 -1.77 16.08 0.98
CA ALA A 68 -0.85 16.77 0.08
C ALA A 68 -1.07 16.34 -1.39
N ALA A 69 -1.21 15.04 -1.66
CA ALA A 69 -1.47 14.52 -2.99
C ALA A 69 -2.78 15.10 -3.56
N HIS A 70 -3.84 15.11 -2.74
CA HIS A 70 -5.13 15.70 -3.13
C HIS A 70 -5.01 17.19 -3.49
N SER A 71 -4.29 17.97 -2.69
CA SER A 71 -4.07 19.41 -2.96
C SER A 71 -3.31 19.68 -4.27
N LEU A 72 -2.51 18.69 -4.72
CA LEU A 72 -1.74 18.74 -5.97
C LEU A 72 -2.47 18.10 -7.16
N GLY A 73 -3.72 17.65 -6.98
CA GLY A 73 -4.48 16.92 -8.01
C GLY A 73 -3.95 15.53 -8.32
N ILE A 74 -3.20 14.93 -7.39
CA ILE A 74 -2.64 13.58 -7.51
C ILE A 74 -3.57 12.58 -6.81
N GLY A 75 -3.93 11.52 -7.51
CA GLY A 75 -4.65 10.39 -6.92
C GLY A 75 -3.76 9.58 -6.00
N SER A 76 -4.31 9.11 -4.90
CA SER A 76 -3.60 8.31 -3.91
C SER A 76 -4.41 7.12 -3.44
N CYS A 77 -3.73 6.03 -3.07
CA CYS A 77 -4.35 4.83 -2.53
C CYS A 77 -3.44 4.19 -1.48
N TRP A 78 -4.04 3.77 -0.35
CA TRP A 78 -3.35 2.99 0.67
C TRP A 78 -3.19 1.54 0.21
N ILE A 79 -1.97 1.02 0.28
CA ILE A 79 -1.64 -0.37 -0.04
C ILE A 79 -1.13 -1.05 1.23
N ASN A 80 -1.85 -2.06 1.71
CA ASN A 80 -1.51 -2.80 2.94
C ASN A 80 -0.63 -4.03 2.69
N GLN A 81 -0.66 -4.59 1.50
CA GLN A 81 -0.12 -5.92 1.22
C GLN A 81 1.34 -6.10 1.64
N LEU A 82 2.19 -5.09 1.42
CA LEU A 82 3.59 -5.16 1.81
C LEU A 82 3.77 -5.19 3.35
N GLY A 83 2.81 -4.67 4.11
CA GLY A 83 2.84 -4.70 5.57
C GLY A 83 2.77 -6.13 6.13
N THR A 84 2.07 -7.04 5.45
CA THR A 84 1.92 -8.44 5.86
C THR A 84 3.12 -9.30 5.45
N THR A 85 3.77 -8.96 4.34
CA THR A 85 4.83 -9.79 3.73
C THR A 85 6.23 -9.24 3.88
N CYS A 86 6.40 -8.04 4.42
CA CYS A 86 7.71 -7.40 4.53
C CYS A 86 8.75 -8.22 5.32
N ASN A 87 8.33 -9.23 6.08
CA ASN A 87 9.21 -10.13 6.82
C ASN A 87 9.55 -11.43 6.09
N ASP A 88 8.92 -11.71 4.94
CA ASP A 88 9.32 -12.83 4.10
C ASP A 88 10.73 -12.60 3.58
N PRO A 89 11.65 -13.60 3.64
CA PRO A 89 13.08 -13.39 3.37
C PRO A 89 13.36 -12.70 2.02
N GLU A 90 12.70 -13.15 0.95
CA GLU A 90 12.89 -12.58 -0.40
C GLU A 90 12.37 -11.14 -0.50
N VAL A 91 11.24 -10.85 0.20
CA VAL A 91 10.64 -9.52 0.25
C VAL A 91 11.53 -8.58 1.07
N ARG A 92 11.98 -9.05 2.22
CA ARG A 92 12.89 -8.30 3.10
C ARG A 92 14.18 -7.91 2.39
N GLU A 93 14.82 -8.87 1.71
CA GLU A 93 16.02 -8.58 0.92
C GLU A 93 15.75 -7.48 -0.11
N PHE A 94 14.63 -7.60 -0.83
CA PHE A 94 14.27 -6.63 -1.86
C PHE A 94 14.02 -5.22 -1.29
N ILE A 95 13.15 -5.07 -0.26
CA ILE A 95 12.84 -3.75 0.31
C ILE A 95 14.05 -3.13 1.00
N THR A 96 14.95 -3.94 1.59
CA THR A 96 16.21 -3.46 2.16
C THR A 96 17.13 -2.93 1.07
N SER A 97 17.17 -3.56 -0.10
CA SER A 97 17.91 -3.04 -1.25
C SER A 97 17.39 -1.70 -1.78
N LEU A 98 16.13 -1.36 -1.47
CA LEU A 98 15.52 -0.07 -1.77
C LEU A 98 15.74 0.99 -0.68
N GLY A 99 16.41 0.63 0.43
CA GLY A 99 16.73 1.54 1.52
C GLY A 99 15.85 1.42 2.76
N VAL A 100 14.90 0.47 2.81
CA VAL A 100 14.14 0.20 4.04
C VAL A 100 15.05 -0.49 5.05
N PRO A 101 15.26 0.06 6.27
CA PRO A 101 16.11 -0.57 7.28
C PRO A 101 15.64 -1.98 7.63
N ALA A 102 16.60 -2.89 7.86
CA ALA A 102 16.30 -4.31 8.11
C ALA A 102 15.51 -4.54 9.40
N ASP A 103 15.64 -3.62 10.37
CA ASP A 103 14.95 -3.63 11.67
C ASP A 103 13.60 -2.89 11.66
N HIS A 104 13.15 -2.41 10.49
CA HIS A 104 11.87 -1.75 10.34
C HIS A 104 10.76 -2.73 9.92
N GLN A 105 9.56 -2.51 10.48
CA GLN A 105 8.30 -3.06 9.99
C GLN A 105 7.71 -2.08 8.98
N VAL A 106 7.16 -2.59 7.87
CA VAL A 106 6.33 -1.79 6.96
C VAL A 106 4.91 -1.75 7.50
N TYR A 107 4.36 -0.55 7.66
CA TYR A 107 3.01 -0.33 8.18
C TYR A 107 2.00 0.04 7.09
N GLY A 108 2.48 0.39 5.92
CA GLY A 108 1.66 0.67 4.75
C GLY A 108 2.49 1.25 3.61
N CYS A 109 1.87 1.34 2.46
CA CYS A 109 2.45 2.03 1.31
C CYS A 109 1.42 2.99 0.72
N VAL A 110 1.91 3.99 0.00
CA VAL A 110 1.10 4.95 -0.74
C VAL A 110 1.38 4.78 -2.23
N ALA A 111 0.37 4.38 -2.98
CA ALA A 111 0.40 4.41 -4.43
C ALA A 111 -0.07 5.79 -4.90
N LEU A 112 0.73 6.47 -5.73
CA LEU A 112 0.46 7.82 -6.23
C LEU A 112 0.47 7.84 -7.75
N GLY A 113 -0.47 8.58 -8.34
CA GLY A 113 -0.56 8.76 -9.79
C GLY A 113 -1.66 9.74 -10.19
N TYR A 114 -1.64 10.20 -11.43
CA TYR A 114 -2.71 11.00 -11.96
C TYR A 114 -3.93 10.15 -12.30
N ALA A 115 -5.13 10.66 -12.02
CA ALA A 115 -6.36 9.99 -12.39
C ALA A 115 -6.49 9.89 -13.92
N ASP A 116 -6.97 8.76 -14.42
CA ASP A 116 -7.36 8.65 -15.81
C ASP A 116 -8.62 9.53 -16.03
N PRO A 117 -8.55 10.55 -16.91
CA PRO A 117 -9.69 11.43 -17.18
C PRO A 117 -10.90 10.70 -17.76
N LYS A 118 -10.72 9.48 -18.27
CA LYS A 118 -11.79 8.61 -18.80
C LYS A 118 -12.38 7.69 -17.74
N ALA A 119 -11.76 7.58 -16.55
CA ALA A 119 -12.28 6.71 -15.50
C ALA A 119 -13.57 7.29 -14.93
N PRO A 120 -14.64 6.49 -14.77
CA PRO A 120 -15.87 6.95 -14.17
C PRO A 120 -15.63 7.30 -12.69
N LEU A 121 -15.98 8.51 -12.31
CA LEU A 121 -15.99 8.91 -10.91
C LEU A 121 -17.16 8.20 -10.22
N LYS A 122 -16.84 7.36 -9.22
CA LYS A 122 -17.87 6.76 -8.35
C LYS A 122 -18.27 7.79 -7.31
N GLU A 123 -19.56 8.04 -7.22
CA GLU A 123 -20.12 8.87 -6.15
C GLU A 123 -19.84 8.21 -4.79
N LYS A 124 -19.32 8.99 -3.85
CA LYS A 124 -19.07 8.51 -2.49
C LYS A 124 -20.37 8.51 -1.72
N VAL A 125 -20.78 7.34 -1.26
CA VAL A 125 -21.90 7.23 -0.31
C VAL A 125 -21.37 7.58 1.08
N VAL A 126 -21.86 8.68 1.66
CA VAL A 126 -21.58 9.06 3.04
C VAL A 126 -22.40 8.14 3.94
N LYS A 127 -21.74 7.46 4.87
CA LYS A 127 -22.44 6.65 5.88
C LYS A 127 -23.03 7.57 6.94
N GLU A 128 -24.34 7.49 7.15
CA GLU A 128 -25.00 8.20 8.23
C GLU A 128 -24.61 7.63 9.61
N GLY A 129 -24.63 8.48 10.62
CA GLY A 129 -24.41 8.08 12.03
C GLY A 129 -22.97 7.79 12.42
N THR A 130 -21.99 8.22 11.62
CA THR A 130 -20.55 8.06 11.95
C THR A 130 -19.98 9.18 12.81
N VAL A 131 -20.73 10.29 12.99
CA VAL A 131 -20.32 11.45 13.80
C VAL A 131 -21.46 11.83 14.74
N THR A 132 -21.17 11.97 16.02
CA THR A 132 -22.06 12.51 17.04
C THR A 132 -21.50 13.83 17.53
N ILE A 133 -22.29 14.91 17.43
CA ILE A 133 -21.96 16.21 17.98
C ILE A 133 -22.58 16.29 19.37
N VAL A 134 -21.75 16.55 20.38
CA VAL A 134 -22.19 16.77 21.77
C VAL A 134 -22.06 18.27 22.03
N GLU A 135 -23.23 18.91 22.36
CA GLU A 135 -23.29 20.33 22.74
C GLU A 135 -23.04 20.51 24.23
#